data_7dbb51bccd4318784e458660c838e2b2
#
_entry.id   7dbb51bccd4318784e458660c838e2b2
#
_cell.length_a   1.000
_cell.length_b   1.000
_cell.length_c   1.000
_cell.angle_alpha   90.00
_cell.angle_beta   90.00
_cell.angle_gamma   90.00
#
_symmetry.space_group_name_H-M   'P 1'
#
loop_
_entity.id
_entity.type
_entity.pdbx_description
1 polymer ?
#
loop_
_entity_poly.entity_id
_entity_poly.type
_entity_poly.pdbx_seq_one_letter_code
_entity_poly.pdbx_strand_id
1 'polypeptide(L)'
;ISQSGETADVLAAIDKIKPKKAMLITNSFTSQMTLHIPLILDMHAGKEIAVASTKSFNQSVLVFYTLIKQFKGEEPKEILNYVKNLEEIKKTFDNNIPKEISKMKNVFYLGHGYDYIISKEGALKLKEIAYIPTEGYSTSELKHGSLALISDKSAVIGLSSNDSFLISCLNEVRARGGKVFFLKNKYPGGLLGALSLSRYVQLIAYYTAKELGNDPDHPRNLAKSVTVI
;
A
#
# COMPACT_ATOMS: atom_id res chain seq x y z
N ILE A 1 2.94 13.00 9.42
CA ILE A 1 3.78 12.50 8.33
C ILE A 1 3.33 13.16 7.04
N SER A 2 4.28 13.61 6.23
CA SER A 2 4.03 14.10 4.88
C SER A 2 5.28 13.89 4.03
N GLN A 3 5.16 13.16 2.91
CA GLN A 3 6.30 12.88 2.04
C GLN A 3 6.89 14.19 1.47
N SER A 4 6.05 15.08 0.95
CA SER A 4 6.46 16.37 0.38
C SER A 4 6.62 17.48 1.43
N GLY A 5 5.91 17.38 2.55
CA GLY A 5 5.78 18.48 3.52
C GLY A 5 4.92 19.65 3.03
N GLU A 6 4.16 19.47 1.93
CA GLU A 6 3.36 20.53 1.28
C GLU A 6 1.85 20.22 1.25
N THR A 7 1.40 19.14 1.90
CA THR A 7 -0.02 18.72 1.86
C THR A 7 -0.89 19.76 2.54
N ALA A 8 -1.77 20.41 1.77
CA ALA A 8 -2.59 21.55 2.22
C ALA A 8 -3.44 21.23 3.46
N ASP A 9 -4.14 20.10 3.47
CA ASP A 9 -4.98 19.67 4.62
C ASP A 9 -4.16 19.52 5.91
N VAL A 10 -2.92 19.01 5.80
CA VAL A 10 -2.03 18.82 6.96
C VAL A 10 -1.52 20.19 7.46
N LEU A 11 -1.18 21.10 6.56
CA LEU A 11 -0.81 22.47 6.91
C LEU A 11 -1.96 23.18 7.61
N ALA A 12 -3.18 23.10 7.07
CA ALA A 12 -4.36 23.69 7.70
C ALA A 12 -4.64 23.10 9.10
N ALA A 13 -4.41 21.81 9.28
CA ALA A 13 -4.53 21.17 10.59
C ALA A 13 -3.46 21.66 11.57
N ILE A 14 -2.21 21.83 11.14
CA ILE A 14 -1.12 22.38 11.95
C ILE A 14 -1.47 23.81 12.40
N ASP A 15 -1.92 24.66 11.49
CA ASP A 15 -2.28 26.05 11.77
C ASP A 15 -3.45 26.15 12.76
N LYS A 16 -4.42 25.27 12.64
CA LYS A 16 -5.59 25.22 13.53
C LYS A 16 -5.25 24.71 14.93
N ILE A 17 -4.44 23.63 15.01
CA ILE A 17 -4.11 22.96 16.29
C ILE A 17 -2.99 23.69 17.02
N LYS A 18 -2.03 24.27 16.31
CA LYS A 18 -0.81 24.91 16.83
C LYS A 18 -0.09 24.04 17.87
N PRO A 19 0.37 22.84 17.47
CA PRO A 19 0.85 21.84 18.41
C PRO A 19 2.11 22.34 19.14
N LYS A 20 2.11 22.30 20.47
CA LYS A 20 3.27 22.69 21.30
C LYS A 20 4.44 21.71 21.19
N LYS A 21 4.13 20.43 20.92
CA LYS A 21 5.10 19.35 20.71
C LYS A 21 4.66 18.57 19.49
N ALA A 22 5.48 18.58 18.44
CA ALA A 22 5.24 17.85 17.21
C ALA A 22 6.56 17.39 16.63
N MET A 23 6.53 16.30 15.90
CA MET A 23 7.62 15.79 15.08
C MET A 23 7.09 15.59 13.67
N LEU A 24 7.84 16.03 12.68
CA LEU A 24 7.55 15.86 11.27
C LEU A 24 8.41 14.73 10.71
N ILE A 25 7.78 13.70 10.15
CA ILE A 25 8.44 12.69 9.33
C ILE A 25 8.20 13.08 7.88
N THR A 26 9.26 13.45 7.18
CA THR A 26 9.19 13.94 5.80
C THR A 26 10.39 13.52 4.97
N ASN A 27 10.24 13.58 3.66
CA ASN A 27 11.33 13.36 2.69
C ASN A 27 11.87 14.69 2.12
N SER A 28 11.39 15.83 2.62
CA SER A 28 11.76 17.17 2.17
C SER A 28 12.10 18.05 3.37
N PHE A 29 13.32 18.56 3.41
CA PHE A 29 13.81 19.42 4.50
C PHE A 29 13.56 20.92 4.28
N THR A 30 13.04 21.29 3.11
CA THR A 30 12.80 22.69 2.71
C THR A 30 11.33 22.98 2.43
N SER A 31 10.43 22.18 3.00
CA SER A 31 8.99 22.30 2.79
C SER A 31 8.31 23.28 3.76
N GLN A 32 7.08 23.70 3.44
CA GLN A 32 6.29 24.57 4.30
C GLN A 32 6.12 24.01 5.71
N MET A 33 5.89 22.68 5.84
CA MET A 33 5.74 22.06 7.17
C MET A 33 6.99 22.18 8.03
N THR A 34 8.19 22.24 7.43
CA THR A 34 9.45 22.38 8.19
C THR A 34 9.60 23.75 8.83
N LEU A 35 8.89 24.76 8.33
CA LEU A 35 8.83 26.09 8.94
C LEU A 35 7.99 26.12 10.23
N HIS A 36 7.02 25.20 10.34
CA HIS A 36 6.11 25.12 11.49
C HIS A 36 6.57 24.09 12.53
N ILE A 37 7.28 23.03 12.12
CA ILE A 37 7.67 21.92 13.00
C ILE A 37 9.18 21.72 12.89
N PRO A 38 9.96 22.18 13.89
CA PRO A 38 11.43 22.15 13.83
C PRO A 38 12.04 20.75 14.12
N LEU A 39 11.29 19.85 14.78
CA LEU A 39 11.76 18.48 15.01
C LEU A 39 11.44 17.63 13.79
N ILE A 40 12.45 17.40 12.95
CA ILE A 40 12.30 16.70 11.67
C ILE A 40 13.01 15.35 11.75
N LEU A 41 12.34 14.34 11.27
CA LEU A 41 12.89 13.00 11.06
C LEU A 41 12.84 12.67 9.57
N ASP A 42 14.02 12.37 9.00
CA ASP A 42 14.14 11.99 7.60
C ASP A 42 13.43 10.65 7.32
N MET A 43 12.61 10.65 6.31
CA MET A 43 11.95 9.43 5.82
C MET A 43 12.90 8.49 5.08
N HIS A 44 14.03 9.00 4.57
CA HIS A 44 15.03 8.25 3.78
C HIS A 44 14.46 7.50 2.57
N ALA A 45 13.36 7.99 1.97
CA ALA A 45 12.75 7.35 0.81
C ALA A 45 13.50 7.65 -0.51
N GLY A 46 14.44 8.60 -0.49
CA GLY A 46 15.09 9.11 -1.69
C GLY A 46 14.09 9.81 -2.62
N LYS A 47 14.50 10.16 -3.82
CA LYS A 47 13.63 10.86 -4.78
C LYS A 47 12.51 9.92 -5.26
N GLU A 48 11.26 10.28 -5.01
CA GLU A 48 10.06 9.59 -5.51
C GLU A 48 9.42 10.46 -6.62
N ILE A 49 9.52 9.99 -7.87
CA ILE A 49 9.07 10.73 -9.06
C ILE A 49 7.57 10.53 -9.27
N ALA A 50 7.11 9.27 -9.21
CA ALA A 50 5.71 8.92 -9.45
C ALA A 50 4.75 9.65 -8.50
N VAL A 51 3.58 9.99 -9.01
CA VAL A 51 2.49 10.56 -8.21
C VAL A 51 2.04 9.54 -7.15
N ALA A 52 1.84 8.29 -7.56
CA ALA A 52 1.48 7.20 -6.66
C ALA A 52 2.63 6.90 -5.67
N SER A 53 2.35 7.05 -4.39
CA SER A 53 3.32 6.74 -3.32
C SER A 53 3.64 5.25 -3.27
N THR A 54 4.92 4.91 -3.18
CA THR A 54 5.42 3.53 -3.04
C THR A 54 6.52 3.44 -2.00
N LYS A 55 7.69 4.01 -2.29
CA LYS A 55 8.83 4.04 -1.37
C LYS A 55 8.51 4.81 -0.11
N SER A 56 7.91 5.98 -0.25
CA SER A 56 7.55 6.82 0.88
C SER A 56 6.52 6.17 1.80
N PHE A 57 5.56 5.42 1.27
CA PHE A 57 4.65 4.60 2.07
C PHE A 57 5.41 3.60 2.94
N ASN A 58 6.26 2.77 2.33
CA ASN A 58 7.01 1.74 3.05
C ASN A 58 7.98 2.35 4.07
N GLN A 59 8.69 3.40 3.70
CA GLN A 59 9.64 4.08 4.58
C GLN A 59 8.96 4.76 5.76
N SER A 60 7.79 5.37 5.57
CA SER A 60 7.01 5.92 6.69
C SER A 60 6.73 4.87 7.76
N VAL A 61 6.30 3.68 7.35
CA VAL A 61 6.02 2.57 8.27
C VAL A 61 7.30 2.07 8.96
N LEU A 62 8.41 1.94 8.20
CA LEU A 62 9.70 1.50 8.75
C LEU A 62 10.29 2.50 9.75
N VAL A 63 10.16 3.79 9.50
CA VAL A 63 10.59 4.84 10.43
C VAL A 63 9.83 4.72 11.75
N PHE A 64 8.50 4.57 11.69
CA PHE A 64 7.71 4.35 12.91
C PHE A 64 8.06 3.06 13.62
N TYR A 65 8.25 1.97 12.89
CA TYR A 65 8.68 0.70 13.44
C TYR A 65 10.01 0.84 14.20
N THR A 66 10.98 1.52 13.58
CA THR A 66 12.30 1.78 14.18
C THR A 66 12.19 2.63 15.44
N LEU A 67 11.39 3.71 15.40
CA LEU A 67 11.15 4.54 16.58
C LEU A 67 10.55 3.74 17.75
N ILE A 68 9.52 2.92 17.47
CA ILE A 68 8.89 2.09 18.51
C ILE A 68 9.92 1.12 19.12
N LYS A 69 10.78 0.50 18.30
CA LYS A 69 11.86 -0.38 18.78
C LYS A 69 12.84 0.38 19.67
N GLN A 70 13.28 1.55 19.25
CA GLN A 70 14.19 2.39 20.02
C GLN A 70 13.59 2.82 21.37
N PHE A 71 12.30 3.23 21.39
CA PHE A 71 11.62 3.57 22.65
C PHE A 71 11.52 2.38 23.62
N LYS A 72 11.51 1.16 23.10
CA LYS A 72 11.54 -0.08 23.91
C LYS A 72 12.94 -0.52 24.28
N GLY A 73 14.00 0.16 23.83
CA GLY A 73 15.38 -0.28 24.00
C GLY A 73 15.75 -1.51 23.16
N GLU A 74 15.01 -1.76 22.09
CA GLU A 74 15.20 -2.90 21.19
C GLU A 74 15.85 -2.47 19.87
N GLU A 75 16.71 -3.32 19.30
CA GLU A 75 17.25 -3.11 17.95
C GLU A 75 16.28 -3.67 16.89
N PRO A 76 16.03 -2.96 15.77
CA PRO A 76 15.12 -3.41 14.72
C PRO A 76 15.79 -4.40 13.74
N LYS A 77 16.38 -5.48 14.25
CA LYS A 77 17.15 -6.49 13.47
C LYS A 77 16.31 -7.16 12.37
N GLU A 78 15.00 -7.23 12.57
CA GLU A 78 14.05 -7.86 11.65
C GLU A 78 13.96 -7.11 10.30
N ILE A 79 14.36 -5.84 10.24
CA ILE A 79 14.35 -5.04 8.99
C ILE A 79 15.26 -5.66 7.94
N LEU A 80 16.38 -6.27 8.31
CA LEU A 80 17.27 -6.95 7.36
C LEU A 80 16.56 -8.12 6.66
N ASN A 81 15.76 -8.88 7.38
CA ASN A 81 14.98 -9.97 6.80
C ASN A 81 13.85 -9.44 5.92
N TYR A 82 13.22 -8.34 6.31
CA TYR A 82 12.24 -7.63 5.49
C TYR A 82 12.84 -7.23 4.13
N VAL A 83 14.01 -6.60 4.12
CA VAL A 83 14.69 -6.19 2.87
C VAL A 83 14.98 -7.39 1.97
N LYS A 84 15.53 -8.48 2.52
CA LYS A 84 15.78 -9.72 1.77
C LYS A 84 14.50 -10.28 1.14
N ASN A 85 13.39 -10.23 1.89
CA ASN A 85 12.10 -10.69 1.40
C ASN A 85 11.56 -9.83 0.23
N LEU A 86 11.78 -8.51 0.27
CA LEU A 86 11.40 -7.64 -0.87
C LEU A 86 12.15 -8.01 -2.17
N GLU A 87 13.43 -8.37 -2.05
CA GLU A 87 14.22 -8.81 -3.20
C GLU A 87 13.72 -10.17 -3.73
N GLU A 88 13.38 -11.09 -2.84
CA GLU A 88 12.82 -12.38 -3.23
C GLU A 88 11.47 -12.23 -3.94
N ILE A 89 10.58 -11.39 -3.42
CA ILE A 89 9.29 -11.08 -4.04
C ILE A 89 9.49 -10.56 -5.47
N LYS A 90 10.43 -9.64 -5.67
CA LYS A 90 10.74 -9.11 -7.01
C LYS A 90 11.21 -10.19 -7.99
N LYS A 91 12.01 -11.16 -7.51
CA LYS A 91 12.54 -12.26 -8.35
C LYS A 91 11.47 -13.31 -8.70
N THR A 92 10.53 -13.54 -7.80
CA THR A 92 9.51 -14.60 -7.90
C THR A 92 8.14 -14.09 -8.33
N PHE A 93 8.03 -12.81 -8.69
CA PHE A 93 6.77 -12.18 -9.07
C PHE A 93 6.19 -12.81 -10.34
N ASP A 94 4.92 -13.22 -10.28
CA ASP A 94 4.22 -13.79 -11.43
C ASP A 94 3.66 -12.68 -12.33
N ASN A 95 4.30 -12.47 -13.48
CA ASN A 95 3.90 -11.48 -14.46
C ASN A 95 2.57 -11.81 -15.19
N ASN A 96 1.99 -12.99 -14.99
CA ASN A 96 0.67 -13.31 -15.54
C ASN A 96 -0.45 -12.64 -14.72
N ILE A 97 -0.23 -12.39 -13.44
CA ILE A 97 -1.25 -11.74 -12.58
C ILE A 97 -1.68 -10.38 -13.17
N PRO A 98 -0.78 -9.42 -13.45
CA PRO A 98 -1.16 -8.14 -14.06
C PRO A 98 -1.90 -8.27 -15.39
N LYS A 99 -1.47 -9.19 -16.25
CA LYS A 99 -2.12 -9.47 -17.56
C LYS A 99 -3.57 -9.94 -17.40
N GLU A 100 -3.83 -10.73 -16.38
CA GLU A 100 -5.18 -11.18 -16.10
C GLU A 100 -6.02 -10.08 -15.43
N ILE A 101 -5.40 -9.32 -14.51
CA ILE A 101 -6.07 -8.18 -13.84
C ILE A 101 -6.46 -7.10 -14.86
N SER A 102 -5.64 -6.84 -15.88
CA SER A 102 -5.95 -5.83 -16.92
C SER A 102 -7.24 -6.12 -17.71
N LYS A 103 -7.72 -7.36 -17.69
CA LYS A 103 -8.97 -7.80 -18.37
C LYS A 103 -10.21 -7.69 -17.47
N MET A 104 -10.05 -7.38 -16.20
CA MET A 104 -11.12 -7.37 -15.20
C MET A 104 -11.85 -6.02 -15.17
N LYS A 105 -13.14 -6.07 -14.86
CA LYS A 105 -13.97 -4.86 -14.67
C LYS A 105 -13.84 -4.29 -13.27
N ASN A 106 -13.63 -5.15 -12.29
CA ASN A 106 -13.41 -4.79 -10.89
C ASN A 106 -12.46 -5.77 -10.20
N VAL A 107 -11.77 -5.28 -9.20
CA VAL A 107 -10.81 -6.06 -8.42
C VAL A 107 -11.08 -5.84 -6.94
N PHE A 108 -10.92 -6.89 -6.15
CA PHE A 108 -11.02 -6.81 -4.69
C PHE A 108 -9.75 -7.36 -4.08
N TYR A 109 -9.18 -6.63 -3.14
CA TYR A 109 -8.11 -7.13 -2.28
C TYR A 109 -8.70 -7.56 -0.94
N LEU A 110 -8.28 -8.71 -0.44
CA LEU A 110 -8.70 -9.22 0.86
C LEU A 110 -7.50 -9.44 1.76
N GLY A 111 -7.62 -9.06 3.00
CA GLY A 111 -6.63 -9.31 4.04
C GLY A 111 -7.23 -9.29 5.43
N HIS A 112 -6.48 -9.75 6.42
CA HIS A 112 -6.87 -9.72 7.83
C HIS A 112 -5.82 -8.99 8.66
N GLY A 113 -6.23 -8.24 9.71
CA GLY A 113 -5.31 -7.50 10.56
C GLY A 113 -4.43 -6.52 9.76
N TYR A 114 -3.12 -6.65 9.84
CA TYR A 114 -2.19 -5.79 9.08
C TYR A 114 -2.30 -5.99 7.57
N ASP A 115 -2.61 -7.22 7.11
CA ASP A 115 -2.77 -7.52 5.68
C ASP A 115 -3.98 -6.76 5.08
N TYR A 116 -5.02 -6.46 5.89
CA TYR A 116 -6.12 -5.60 5.48
C TYR A 116 -5.67 -4.17 5.14
N ILE A 117 -4.73 -3.62 5.89
CA ILE A 117 -4.18 -2.29 5.57
C ILE A 117 -3.48 -2.32 4.20
N ILE A 118 -2.74 -3.39 3.91
CA ILE A 118 -2.10 -3.56 2.61
C ILE A 118 -3.12 -3.81 1.48
N SER A 119 -4.26 -4.44 1.79
CA SER A 119 -5.34 -4.60 0.81
C SER A 119 -5.90 -3.25 0.36
N LYS A 120 -6.04 -2.29 1.27
CA LYS A 120 -6.43 -0.91 0.95
C LYS A 120 -5.38 -0.18 0.12
N GLU A 121 -4.11 -0.34 0.47
CA GLU A 121 -3.00 0.24 -0.30
C GLU A 121 -2.98 -0.32 -1.74
N GLY A 122 -3.14 -1.64 -1.91
CA GLY A 122 -3.24 -2.28 -3.22
C GLY A 122 -4.41 -1.76 -4.05
N ALA A 123 -5.57 -1.62 -3.42
CA ALA A 123 -6.76 -1.07 -4.07
C ALA A 123 -6.53 0.39 -4.50
N LEU A 124 -5.87 1.19 -3.67
CA LEU A 124 -5.52 2.57 -4.00
C LEU A 124 -4.58 2.60 -5.22
N LYS A 125 -3.52 1.81 -5.23
CA LYS A 125 -2.54 1.79 -6.34
C LYS A 125 -3.18 1.38 -7.67
N LEU A 126 -4.04 0.36 -7.70
CA LEU A 126 -4.74 -0.03 -8.94
C LEU A 126 -5.70 1.08 -9.43
N LYS A 127 -6.39 1.76 -8.54
CA LYS A 127 -7.24 2.90 -8.92
C LYS A 127 -6.42 4.05 -9.48
N GLU A 128 -5.32 4.40 -8.83
CA GLU A 128 -4.51 5.56 -9.18
C GLU A 128 -3.85 5.44 -10.56
N ILE A 129 -3.29 4.27 -10.90
CA ILE A 129 -2.45 4.13 -12.09
C ILE A 129 -2.99 3.19 -13.17
N ALA A 130 -3.83 2.21 -12.79
CA ALA A 130 -4.47 1.29 -13.76
C ALA A 130 -5.92 1.68 -14.07
N TYR A 131 -6.52 2.58 -13.29
CA TYR A 131 -7.89 3.08 -13.46
C TYR A 131 -8.98 1.99 -13.37
N ILE A 132 -8.66 0.89 -12.68
CA ILE A 132 -9.61 -0.21 -12.47
C ILE A 132 -10.34 0.03 -11.13
N PRO A 133 -11.68 0.00 -11.11
CA PRO A 133 -12.46 0.01 -9.88
C PRO A 133 -11.98 -1.11 -8.93
N THR A 134 -11.42 -0.72 -7.81
CA THR A 134 -10.78 -1.67 -6.89
C THR A 134 -11.07 -1.29 -5.45
N GLU A 135 -11.37 -2.28 -4.61
CA GLU A 135 -11.60 -2.07 -3.19
C GLU A 135 -10.83 -3.08 -2.35
N GLY A 136 -10.42 -2.63 -1.15
CA GLY A 136 -9.75 -3.45 -0.15
C GLY A 136 -10.68 -3.72 1.03
N TYR A 137 -10.91 -5.00 1.34
CA TYR A 137 -11.76 -5.46 2.44
C TYR A 137 -11.01 -6.29 3.46
N SER A 138 -11.49 -6.25 4.70
CA SER A 138 -11.22 -7.34 5.62
C SER A 138 -11.82 -8.64 5.06
N THR A 139 -11.14 -9.76 5.27
CA THR A 139 -11.56 -11.07 4.72
C THR A 139 -13.03 -11.39 5.01
N SER A 140 -13.53 -11.04 6.20
CA SER A 140 -14.93 -11.26 6.59
C SER A 140 -15.92 -10.35 5.87
N GLU A 141 -15.52 -9.13 5.53
CA GLU A 141 -16.43 -8.08 5.04
C GLU A 141 -16.91 -8.30 3.59
N LEU A 142 -16.16 -9.06 2.78
CA LEU A 142 -16.57 -9.34 1.40
C LEU A 142 -17.97 -9.96 1.33
N LYS A 143 -18.33 -10.78 2.34
CA LYS A 143 -19.61 -11.50 2.38
C LYS A 143 -20.81 -10.58 2.62
N HIS A 144 -20.59 -9.39 3.16
CA HIS A 144 -21.63 -8.45 3.56
C HIS A 144 -22.06 -7.47 2.45
N GLY A 145 -21.97 -7.88 1.20
CA GLY A 145 -22.43 -7.07 0.05
C GLY A 145 -21.62 -7.30 -1.21
N SER A 146 -20.31 -7.06 -1.15
CA SER A 146 -19.43 -7.06 -2.32
C SER A 146 -19.32 -8.42 -3.00
N LEU A 147 -19.63 -9.52 -2.30
CA LEU A 147 -19.72 -10.85 -2.89
C LEU A 147 -20.77 -10.94 -4.01
N ALA A 148 -21.81 -10.08 -3.99
CA ALA A 148 -22.81 -9.99 -5.04
C ALA A 148 -22.26 -9.41 -6.35
N LEU A 149 -21.14 -8.69 -6.32
CA LEU A 149 -20.48 -8.10 -7.49
C LEU A 149 -19.56 -9.08 -8.21
N ILE A 150 -19.35 -10.28 -7.65
CA ILE A 150 -18.42 -11.28 -8.21
C ILE A 150 -19.03 -11.92 -9.45
N SER A 151 -18.24 -11.89 -10.52
CA SER A 151 -18.55 -12.50 -11.82
C SER A 151 -17.25 -13.01 -12.48
N ASP A 152 -17.36 -13.53 -13.68
CA ASP A 152 -16.22 -13.92 -14.54
C ASP A 152 -15.32 -12.70 -14.94
N LYS A 153 -15.83 -11.47 -14.77
CA LYS A 153 -15.10 -10.21 -14.98
C LYS A 153 -14.58 -9.58 -13.69
N SER A 154 -14.60 -10.32 -12.59
CA SER A 154 -14.11 -9.88 -11.30
C SER A 154 -12.86 -10.66 -10.90
N ALA A 155 -11.88 -9.99 -10.31
CA ALA A 155 -10.76 -10.65 -9.64
C ALA A 155 -10.75 -10.37 -8.15
N VAL A 156 -10.33 -11.38 -7.38
CA VAL A 156 -10.09 -11.24 -5.94
C VAL A 156 -8.66 -11.66 -5.63
N ILE A 157 -7.92 -10.78 -4.99
CA ILE A 157 -6.53 -10.98 -4.60
C ILE A 157 -6.49 -11.12 -3.08
N GLY A 158 -6.27 -12.33 -2.62
CA GLY A 158 -6.07 -12.61 -1.19
C GLY A 158 -4.63 -12.35 -0.77
N LEU A 159 -4.45 -11.54 0.27
CA LEU A 159 -3.17 -11.23 0.88
C LEU A 159 -3.06 -11.96 2.21
N SER A 160 -2.02 -12.74 2.41
CA SER A 160 -1.80 -13.41 3.69
C SER A 160 -0.34 -13.54 4.04
N SER A 161 -0.01 -13.05 5.22
CA SER A 161 1.21 -13.42 5.94
C SER A 161 1.00 -14.68 6.78
N ASN A 162 -0.22 -14.92 7.29
CA ASN A 162 -0.58 -16.14 8.06
C ASN A 162 -2.10 -16.25 8.32
N ASP A 163 -2.95 -16.38 7.28
CA ASP A 163 -4.42 -16.47 7.46
C ASP A 163 -5.01 -17.69 6.74
N SER A 164 -5.51 -18.66 7.52
CA SER A 164 -6.20 -19.84 7.00
C SER A 164 -7.67 -19.58 6.60
N PHE A 165 -8.33 -18.60 7.24
CA PHE A 165 -9.73 -18.26 6.98
C PHE A 165 -9.94 -17.65 5.58
N LEU A 166 -8.94 -16.94 5.08
CA LEU A 166 -8.95 -16.34 3.75
C LEU A 166 -9.19 -17.38 2.64
N ILE A 167 -8.65 -18.59 2.78
CA ILE A 167 -8.80 -19.67 1.77
C ILE A 167 -10.27 -20.02 1.56
N SER A 168 -11.05 -20.11 2.64
CA SER A 168 -12.50 -20.39 2.54
C SER A 168 -13.22 -19.29 1.75
N CYS A 169 -12.92 -18.02 2.05
CA CYS A 169 -13.50 -16.89 1.35
C CYS A 169 -13.14 -16.89 -0.16
N LEU A 170 -11.89 -17.20 -0.50
CA LEU A 170 -11.44 -17.29 -1.88
C LEU A 170 -12.13 -18.45 -2.65
N ASN A 171 -12.44 -19.55 -1.98
CA ASN A 171 -13.20 -20.67 -2.59
C ASN A 171 -14.65 -20.26 -2.90
N GLU A 172 -15.28 -19.45 -2.05
CA GLU A 172 -16.61 -18.91 -2.33
C GLU A 172 -16.64 -17.97 -3.55
N VAL A 173 -15.55 -17.20 -3.75
CA VAL A 173 -15.38 -16.36 -4.94
C VAL A 173 -15.24 -17.24 -6.20
N ARG A 174 -14.40 -18.29 -6.15
CA ARG A 174 -14.24 -19.24 -7.27
C ARG A 174 -15.56 -19.90 -7.67
N ALA A 175 -16.37 -20.30 -6.68
CA ALA A 175 -17.67 -20.92 -6.93
C ALA A 175 -18.65 -19.99 -7.68
N ARG A 176 -18.42 -18.67 -7.69
CA ARG A 176 -19.18 -17.66 -8.40
C ARG A 176 -18.54 -17.21 -9.72
N GLY A 177 -17.50 -17.92 -10.18
CA GLY A 177 -16.80 -17.61 -11.43
C GLY A 177 -15.75 -16.50 -11.31
N GLY A 178 -15.54 -15.92 -10.13
CA GLY A 178 -14.52 -14.89 -9.93
C GLY A 178 -13.10 -15.46 -10.03
N LYS A 179 -12.20 -14.68 -10.63
CA LYS A 179 -10.80 -15.05 -10.74
C LYS A 179 -10.09 -14.77 -9.40
N VAL A 180 -9.31 -15.75 -8.93
CA VAL A 180 -8.69 -15.68 -7.60
C VAL A 180 -7.19 -15.78 -7.71
N PHE A 181 -6.49 -14.85 -7.06
CA PHE A 181 -5.07 -14.89 -6.81
C PHE A 181 -4.81 -14.92 -5.30
N PHE A 182 -3.84 -15.72 -4.88
CA PHE A 182 -3.46 -15.82 -3.48
C PHE A 182 -1.98 -15.48 -3.34
N LEU A 183 -1.70 -14.36 -2.70
CA LEU A 183 -0.35 -13.85 -2.48
C LEU A 183 0.05 -14.13 -1.04
N LYS A 184 0.82 -15.18 -0.85
CA LYS A 184 1.41 -15.54 0.42
C LYS A 184 2.88 -15.16 0.43
N ASN A 185 3.33 -14.43 1.44
CA ASN A 185 4.75 -14.24 1.62
C ASN A 185 5.33 -15.27 2.60
N LYS A 186 6.63 -15.50 2.53
CA LYS A 186 7.35 -16.42 3.41
C LYS A 186 7.77 -15.76 4.73
N TYR A 187 7.64 -14.43 4.82
CA TYR A 187 8.03 -13.70 6.02
C TYR A 187 7.05 -14.03 7.17
N PRO A 188 7.55 -14.28 8.38
CA PRO A 188 6.68 -14.48 9.55
C PRO A 188 5.70 -13.32 9.71
N GLY A 189 4.50 -13.58 10.17
CA GLY A 189 3.44 -12.59 10.33
C GLY A 189 3.84 -11.29 11.06
N GLY A 190 2.87 -10.46 11.40
CA GLY A 190 3.08 -9.16 12.03
C GLY A 190 3.28 -8.01 11.02
N LEU A 191 3.66 -6.84 11.52
CA LEU A 191 3.72 -5.62 10.73
C LEU A 191 4.67 -5.73 9.52
N LEU A 192 5.89 -6.22 9.71
CA LEU A 192 6.85 -6.34 8.60
C LEU A 192 6.48 -7.44 7.60
N GLY A 193 5.80 -8.50 8.07
CA GLY A 193 5.23 -9.52 7.19
C GLY A 193 4.18 -8.93 6.26
N ALA A 194 3.23 -8.20 6.80
CA ALA A 194 2.23 -7.48 6.02
C ALA A 194 2.87 -6.42 5.12
N LEU A 195 3.80 -5.61 5.64
CA LEU A 195 4.49 -4.58 4.86
C LEU A 195 5.23 -5.18 3.65
N SER A 196 5.73 -6.40 3.74
CA SER A 196 6.33 -7.10 2.60
C SER A 196 5.33 -7.32 1.46
N LEU A 197 4.06 -7.57 1.78
CA LEU A 197 3.00 -7.73 0.77
C LEU A 197 2.75 -6.44 -0.03
N SER A 198 3.12 -5.27 0.51
CA SER A 198 3.03 -4.01 -0.23
C SER A 198 3.80 -4.06 -1.55
N ARG A 199 4.92 -4.80 -1.57
CA ARG A 199 5.70 -4.98 -2.79
C ARG A 199 4.93 -5.72 -3.88
N TYR A 200 4.15 -6.74 -3.52
CA TYR A 200 3.29 -7.46 -4.47
C TYR A 200 2.24 -6.53 -5.07
N VAL A 201 1.50 -5.80 -4.21
CA VAL A 201 0.41 -4.95 -4.69
C VAL A 201 0.91 -3.77 -5.52
N GLN A 202 2.09 -3.22 -5.21
CA GLN A 202 2.75 -2.20 -6.01
C GLN A 202 3.18 -2.73 -7.38
N LEU A 203 3.78 -3.93 -7.45
CA LEU A 203 4.17 -4.56 -8.72
C LEU A 203 2.94 -4.92 -9.57
N ILE A 204 1.87 -5.44 -8.96
CA ILE A 204 0.61 -5.71 -9.66
C ILE A 204 0.09 -4.42 -10.31
N ALA A 205 -0.03 -3.34 -9.54
CA ALA A 205 -0.54 -2.08 -10.05
C ALA A 205 0.35 -1.52 -11.17
N TYR A 206 1.67 -1.52 -10.99
CA TYR A 206 2.64 -1.04 -11.98
C TYR A 206 2.53 -1.80 -13.30
N TYR A 207 2.62 -3.14 -13.26
CA TYR A 207 2.57 -3.93 -14.48
C TYR A 207 1.18 -3.95 -15.12
N THR A 208 0.09 -3.88 -14.32
CA THR A 208 -1.27 -3.73 -14.87
C THR A 208 -1.43 -2.40 -15.61
N ALA A 209 -0.90 -1.30 -15.06
CA ALA A 209 -0.88 -0.02 -15.76
C ALA A 209 -0.14 -0.10 -17.09
N LYS A 210 1.03 -0.76 -17.11
CA LYS A 210 1.82 -0.98 -18.33
C LYS A 210 1.07 -1.84 -19.36
N GLU A 211 0.40 -2.91 -18.96
CA GLU A 211 -0.42 -3.75 -19.85
C GLU A 211 -1.58 -2.96 -20.48
N LEU A 212 -2.12 -1.97 -19.76
CA LEU A 212 -3.17 -1.09 -20.24
C LEU A 212 -2.66 0.12 -21.06
N GLY A 213 -1.34 0.26 -21.22
CA GLY A 213 -0.73 1.40 -21.92
C GLY A 213 -0.70 2.71 -21.12
N ASN A 214 -0.96 2.67 -19.82
CA ASN A 214 -0.93 3.84 -18.95
C ASN A 214 0.51 4.18 -18.52
N ASP A 215 0.75 5.47 -18.24
CA ASP A 215 1.98 5.91 -17.57
C ASP A 215 1.80 5.81 -16.04
N PRO A 216 2.49 4.89 -15.35
CA PRO A 216 2.34 4.73 -13.91
C PRO A 216 2.94 5.89 -13.09
N ASP A 217 3.83 6.69 -13.67
CA ASP A 217 4.48 7.81 -13.00
C ASP A 217 3.63 9.09 -13.07
N HIS A 218 2.87 9.25 -14.15
CA HIS A 218 2.04 10.44 -14.41
C HIS A 218 0.57 10.05 -14.66
N PRO A 219 -0.16 9.57 -13.64
CA PRO A 219 -1.55 9.20 -13.78
C PRO A 219 -2.42 10.42 -14.08
N ARG A 220 -3.45 10.20 -14.92
CA ARG A 220 -4.41 11.26 -15.25
C ARG A 220 -5.13 11.79 -14.01
N ASN A 221 -5.46 13.08 -14.01
CA ASN A 221 -6.28 13.74 -12.99
C ASN A 221 -5.70 13.72 -11.57
N LEU A 222 -4.44 13.36 -11.39
CA LEU A 222 -3.76 13.36 -10.10
C LEU A 222 -2.49 14.21 -10.16
N ALA A 223 -2.13 14.81 -9.04
CA ALA A 223 -0.91 15.59 -8.87
C ALA A 223 -0.05 15.01 -7.74
N LYS A 224 1.29 15.17 -7.85
CA LYS A 224 2.24 14.64 -6.85
C LYS A 224 2.00 15.20 -5.44
N SER A 225 1.58 16.45 -5.34
CA SER A 225 1.16 17.06 -4.08
C SER A 225 -0.08 17.93 -4.32
N VAL A 226 -1.05 17.83 -3.41
CA VAL A 226 -2.21 18.72 -3.39
C VAL A 226 -1.86 19.91 -2.53
N THR A 227 -1.60 21.04 -3.19
CA THR A 227 -1.15 22.31 -2.57
C THR A 227 -2.29 23.33 -2.40
N VAL A 228 -3.50 22.98 -2.85
CA VAL A 228 -4.73 23.79 -2.74
C VAL A 228 -5.81 23.00 -2.04
N ILE A 229 -6.65 23.70 -1.27
CA ILE A 229 -7.83 23.17 -0.59
C ILE A 229 -9.05 23.43 -1.48
#